data_ca57dee1c79d9bd7c72c9819ed6a2498
#
_entry.id   ca57dee1c79d9bd7c72c9819ed6a2498
#
_cell.length_a   1.000
_cell.length_b   1.000
_cell.length_c   1.000
_cell.angle_alpha   90.00
_cell.angle_beta   90.00
_cell.angle_gamma   90.00
#
_symmetry.space_group_name_H-M   'P 1'
#
loop_
_entity.id
_entity.type
_entity.pdbx_description
1 polymer ?
#
loop_
_entity_poly.entity_id
_entity_poly.type
_entity_poly.pdbx_seq_one_letter_code
_entity_poly.pdbx_strand_id
1 'polypeptide(L)'
;MRRRGPGLAISPGVRESRNFPEREIVERWMDALAKVWRVQGGEGEDWRAVVPAPHDPDELARHRKRMDITWVTERIAVGGGIWNAENMAKVGREGVTHIIDMQLEFDDTPLGEDCGIAVLWNPTDDDFMLKPPELFQRGVEFAQEALKDPDSKIFIHCAAGVHRAPMMTLALLGSMGWELEEAMDLIESRRPVADFADVYVRSVEDFLEGLTPQGSRFSTF
;
A
#
# COMPACT_ATOMS: atom_id res chain seq x y z
N MET A 1 -59.49 6.09 -5.68
CA MET A 1 -58.60 6.36 -6.83
C MET A 1 -57.26 6.88 -6.33
N ARG A 2 -56.22 6.01 -6.25
CA ARG A 2 -54.86 6.42 -5.90
C ARG A 2 -54.01 6.40 -7.16
N ARG A 3 -53.50 7.55 -7.56
CA ARG A 3 -52.62 7.71 -8.74
C ARG A 3 -51.21 7.22 -8.36
N ARG A 4 -50.71 6.23 -9.08
CA ARG A 4 -49.30 5.82 -9.05
C ARG A 4 -48.47 6.80 -9.88
N GLY A 5 -47.45 7.39 -9.27
CA GLY A 5 -46.43 8.18 -9.96
C GLY A 5 -45.47 7.29 -10.78
N PRO A 6 -44.78 7.82 -11.81
CA PRO A 6 -43.91 7.04 -12.66
C PRO A 6 -42.63 6.67 -11.92
N GLY A 7 -42.32 5.36 -11.94
CA GLY A 7 -41.05 4.84 -11.44
C GLY A 7 -39.89 5.30 -12.32
N LEU A 8 -38.88 5.88 -11.70
CA LEU A 8 -37.60 6.14 -12.33
C LEU A 8 -36.91 4.78 -12.59
N ALA A 9 -36.79 4.45 -13.86
CA ALA A 9 -35.93 3.34 -14.30
C ALA A 9 -34.47 3.76 -14.13
N ILE A 10 -33.79 3.14 -13.18
CA ILE A 10 -32.32 3.22 -13.05
C ILE A 10 -31.77 2.23 -14.07
N SER A 11 -31.19 2.74 -15.15
CA SER A 11 -30.39 1.93 -16.08
C SER A 11 -29.13 1.47 -15.35
N PRO A 12 -28.82 0.16 -15.30
CA PRO A 12 -27.55 -0.32 -14.83
C PRO A 12 -26.51 -0.06 -15.94
N GLY A 13 -25.79 1.04 -15.84
CA GLY A 13 -24.55 1.21 -16.57
C GLY A 13 -23.52 0.25 -15.95
N VAL A 14 -23.39 -0.93 -16.52
CA VAL A 14 -22.25 -1.83 -16.27
C VAL A 14 -21.02 -1.08 -16.78
N ARG A 15 -20.28 -0.42 -15.89
CA ARG A 15 -18.91 0.02 -16.20
C ARG A 15 -18.09 -1.26 -16.36
N GLU A 16 -17.61 -1.52 -17.55
CA GLU A 16 -16.63 -2.57 -17.81
C GLU A 16 -15.44 -2.32 -16.87
N SER A 17 -15.22 -3.24 -15.94
CA SER A 17 -14.02 -3.27 -15.12
C SER A 17 -12.83 -3.31 -16.07
N ARG A 18 -11.94 -2.35 -16.00
CA ARG A 18 -10.69 -2.34 -16.76
C ARG A 18 -9.78 -3.44 -16.23
N ASN A 19 -10.00 -4.66 -16.67
CA ASN A 19 -9.03 -5.72 -16.51
C ASN A 19 -7.85 -5.40 -17.44
N PHE A 20 -6.72 -5.02 -16.87
CA PHE A 20 -5.48 -4.96 -17.66
C PHE A 20 -5.14 -6.36 -18.17
N PRO A 21 -4.65 -6.49 -19.40
CA PRO A 21 -4.12 -7.77 -19.90
C PRO A 21 -3.05 -8.28 -18.92
N GLU A 22 -3.11 -9.55 -18.56
CA GLU A 22 -2.17 -10.19 -17.63
C GLU A 22 -0.69 -9.87 -17.92
N ARG A 23 -0.35 -9.74 -19.19
CA ARG A 23 0.98 -9.37 -19.67
C ARG A 23 1.39 -7.97 -19.21
N GLU A 24 0.49 -7.01 -19.25
CA GLU A 24 0.78 -5.61 -18.86
C GLU A 24 1.03 -5.49 -17.34
N ILE A 25 0.32 -6.27 -16.52
CA ILE A 25 0.55 -6.33 -15.07
C ILE A 25 1.94 -6.89 -14.77
N VAL A 26 2.32 -7.99 -15.44
CA VAL A 26 3.64 -8.60 -15.27
C VAL A 26 4.75 -7.64 -15.73
N GLU A 27 4.57 -6.97 -16.86
CA GLU A 27 5.53 -6.00 -17.38
C GLU A 27 5.74 -4.84 -16.40
N ARG A 28 4.67 -4.28 -15.83
CA ARG A 28 4.75 -3.20 -14.82
C ARG A 28 5.44 -3.66 -13.53
N TRP A 29 5.14 -4.86 -13.06
CA TRP A 29 5.80 -5.44 -11.90
C TRP A 29 7.29 -5.67 -12.15
N MET A 30 7.65 -6.19 -13.32
CA MET A 30 9.03 -6.39 -13.73
C MET A 30 9.78 -5.07 -13.87
N ASP A 31 9.13 -4.01 -14.38
CA ASP A 31 9.71 -2.67 -14.47
C ASP A 31 9.94 -2.05 -13.08
N ALA A 32 9.03 -2.26 -12.13
CA ALA A 32 9.20 -1.82 -10.75
C ALA A 32 10.41 -2.49 -10.10
N LEU A 33 10.54 -3.81 -10.23
CA LEU A 33 11.70 -4.56 -9.71
C LEU A 33 13.02 -4.14 -10.38
N ALA A 34 13.01 -3.89 -11.68
CA ALA A 34 14.20 -3.43 -12.41
C ALA A 34 14.64 -2.02 -11.98
N LYS A 35 13.70 -1.16 -11.60
CA LYS A 35 14.02 0.16 -11.02
C LYS A 35 14.71 0.00 -9.67
N VAL A 36 14.15 -0.82 -8.79
CA VAL A 36 14.72 -1.14 -7.47
C VAL A 36 16.17 -1.64 -7.60
N TRP A 37 16.40 -2.61 -8.49
CA TRP A 37 17.73 -3.18 -8.76
C TRP A 37 18.76 -2.12 -9.17
N ARG A 38 18.39 -1.23 -10.10
CA ARG A 38 19.30 -0.17 -10.60
C ARG A 38 19.69 0.82 -9.51
N VAL A 39 18.78 1.11 -8.61
CA VAL A 39 19.04 2.08 -7.54
C VAL A 39 19.94 1.46 -6.46
N GLN A 40 19.85 0.16 -6.22
CA GLN A 40 20.76 -0.58 -5.33
C GLN A 40 22.15 -0.81 -5.95
N GLY A 41 22.46 -0.18 -7.09
CA GLY A 41 23.76 -0.26 -7.75
C GLY A 41 23.94 -1.48 -8.65
N GLY A 42 22.87 -2.21 -8.96
CA GLY A 42 22.89 -3.33 -9.89
C GLY A 42 23.03 -2.87 -11.35
N GLU A 43 23.93 -3.50 -12.10
CA GLU A 43 24.11 -3.24 -13.53
C GLU A 43 23.52 -4.37 -14.39
N GLY A 44 22.91 -4.03 -15.53
CA GLY A 44 22.40 -4.99 -16.49
C GLY A 44 21.06 -5.65 -16.14
N GLU A 45 20.85 -6.87 -16.62
CA GLU A 45 19.62 -7.67 -16.42
C GLU A 45 19.75 -8.71 -15.28
N ASP A 46 20.83 -8.64 -14.49
CA ASP A 46 21.13 -9.63 -13.43
C ASP A 46 20.13 -9.62 -12.27
N TRP A 47 19.30 -8.57 -12.15
CA TRP A 47 18.18 -8.54 -11.22
C TRP A 47 17.22 -9.74 -11.38
N ARG A 48 17.13 -10.31 -12.59
CA ARG A 48 16.34 -11.52 -12.86
C ARG A 48 16.93 -12.79 -12.22
N ALA A 49 18.21 -12.77 -11.88
CA ALA A 49 18.87 -13.87 -11.18
C ALA A 49 18.70 -13.76 -9.65
N VAL A 50 18.55 -12.54 -9.14
CA VAL A 50 18.40 -12.26 -7.69
C VAL A 50 16.94 -12.28 -7.26
N VAL A 51 16.03 -11.85 -8.13
CA VAL A 51 14.58 -12.03 -7.98
C VAL A 51 14.15 -13.05 -9.03
N PRO A 52 14.18 -14.35 -8.71
CA PRO A 52 13.78 -15.35 -9.67
C PRO A 52 12.33 -15.08 -10.08
N ALA A 53 12.15 -14.71 -11.34
CA ALA A 53 10.83 -14.86 -11.93
C ALA A 53 10.42 -16.32 -11.67
N PRO A 54 9.23 -16.59 -11.14
CA PRO A 54 8.79 -17.96 -10.96
C PRO A 54 8.90 -18.67 -12.32
N HIS A 55 9.88 -19.58 -12.41
CA HIS A 55 10.18 -20.32 -13.65
C HIS A 55 9.13 -21.41 -13.91
N ASP A 56 8.34 -21.72 -12.90
CA ASP A 56 7.26 -22.70 -12.97
C ASP A 56 5.91 -21.98 -13.17
N PRO A 57 5.20 -22.22 -14.27
CA PRO A 57 3.85 -21.69 -14.48
C PRO A 57 2.88 -22.02 -13.33
N ASP A 58 3.08 -23.16 -12.65
CA ASP A 58 2.28 -23.56 -11.51
C ASP A 58 2.67 -22.80 -10.24
N GLU A 59 3.90 -22.36 -10.12
CA GLU A 59 4.36 -21.47 -9.04
C GLU A 59 3.82 -20.06 -9.23
N LEU A 60 3.86 -19.54 -10.46
CA LEU A 60 3.20 -18.29 -10.84
C LEU A 60 1.69 -18.36 -10.56
N ALA A 61 1.04 -19.47 -10.90
CA ALA A 61 -0.38 -19.68 -10.64
C ALA A 61 -0.68 -19.80 -9.13
N ARG A 62 0.23 -20.34 -8.33
CA ARG A 62 0.11 -20.39 -6.85
C ARG A 62 0.31 -19.02 -6.21
N HIS A 63 1.27 -18.21 -6.68
CA HIS A 63 1.44 -16.83 -6.28
C HIS A 63 0.24 -15.96 -6.68
N ARG A 64 -0.35 -16.18 -7.85
CA ARG A 64 -1.60 -15.53 -8.28
C ARG A 64 -2.81 -15.90 -7.43
N LYS A 65 -2.81 -17.07 -6.77
CA LYS A 65 -3.91 -17.51 -5.90
C LYS A 65 -3.90 -16.86 -4.52
N ARG A 66 -2.77 -16.34 -4.07
CA ARG A 66 -2.65 -15.66 -2.77
C ARG A 66 -2.36 -14.19 -3.01
N MET A 67 -3.17 -13.33 -2.38
CA MET A 67 -2.85 -11.92 -2.32
C MET A 67 -1.57 -11.73 -1.50
N ASP A 68 -0.67 -10.85 -1.94
CA ASP A 68 0.53 -10.48 -1.20
C ASP A 68 0.15 -9.49 -0.09
N ILE A 69 -0.28 -10.04 1.04
CA ILE A 69 -0.68 -9.30 2.24
C ILE A 69 0.00 -9.91 3.46
N THR A 70 0.62 -9.05 4.26
CA THR A 70 1.30 -9.42 5.51
C THR A 70 0.75 -8.57 6.65
N TRP A 71 0.17 -9.21 7.66
CA TRP A 71 -0.29 -8.53 8.86
C TRP A 71 0.90 -8.17 9.76
N VAL A 72 1.15 -6.87 9.92
CA VAL A 72 2.16 -6.30 10.82
C VAL A 72 1.62 -6.26 12.24
N THR A 73 0.40 -5.81 12.40
CA THR A 73 -0.37 -5.86 13.64
C THR A 73 -1.69 -6.60 13.40
N GLU A 74 -2.56 -6.69 14.41
CA GLU A 74 -3.91 -7.28 14.25
C GLU A 74 -4.80 -6.48 13.29
N ARG A 75 -4.48 -5.18 13.06
CA ARG A 75 -5.32 -4.25 12.31
C ARG A 75 -4.61 -3.53 11.17
N ILE A 76 -3.31 -3.71 11.02
CA ILE A 76 -2.50 -3.05 9.97
C ILE A 76 -1.75 -4.12 9.20
N ALA A 77 -1.96 -4.17 7.90
CA ALA A 77 -1.27 -5.04 6.97
C ALA A 77 -0.48 -4.23 5.94
N VAL A 78 0.58 -4.83 5.40
CA VAL A 78 1.43 -4.27 4.35
C VAL A 78 1.61 -5.28 3.22
N GLY A 79 1.74 -4.84 1.98
CA GLY A 79 1.94 -5.78 0.87
C GLY A 79 2.09 -5.19 -0.51
N GLY A 80 1.96 -6.07 -1.51
CA GLY A 80 2.06 -5.75 -2.92
C GLY A 80 0.73 -5.39 -3.56
N GLY A 81 0.77 -5.01 -4.85
CA GLY A 81 -0.35 -4.47 -5.60
C GLY A 81 -1.53 -5.43 -5.78
N ILE A 82 -2.71 -4.86 -5.83
CA ILE A 82 -3.98 -5.61 -5.95
C ILE A 82 -4.28 -5.92 -7.41
N TRP A 83 -4.20 -4.95 -8.30
CA TRP A 83 -4.25 -5.01 -9.77
C TRP A 83 -5.57 -5.46 -10.42
N ASN A 84 -6.47 -6.15 -9.72
CA ASN A 84 -7.73 -6.64 -10.29
C ASN A 84 -8.81 -6.91 -9.22
N ALA A 85 -10.06 -7.05 -9.68
CA ALA A 85 -11.22 -7.27 -8.82
C ALA A 85 -11.16 -8.60 -8.02
N GLU A 86 -10.56 -9.66 -8.58
CA GLU A 86 -10.43 -10.95 -7.86
C GLU A 86 -9.52 -10.79 -6.63
N ASN A 87 -8.40 -10.08 -6.77
CA ASN A 87 -7.49 -9.80 -5.67
C ASN A 87 -8.11 -8.83 -4.66
N MET A 88 -8.83 -7.79 -5.12
CA MET A 88 -9.58 -6.90 -4.23
C MET A 88 -10.60 -7.69 -3.39
N ALA A 89 -11.32 -8.61 -4.00
CA ALA A 89 -12.24 -9.49 -3.26
C ALA A 89 -11.50 -10.41 -2.26
N LYS A 90 -10.24 -10.82 -2.53
CA LYS A 90 -9.41 -11.56 -1.56
C LYS A 90 -9.04 -10.67 -0.37
N VAL A 91 -8.63 -9.44 -0.62
CA VAL A 91 -8.33 -8.43 0.42
C VAL A 91 -9.54 -8.22 1.32
N GLY A 92 -10.75 -8.08 0.74
CA GLY A 92 -11.99 -7.98 1.52
C GLY A 92 -12.27 -9.22 2.38
N ARG A 93 -11.96 -10.43 1.89
CA ARG A 93 -12.12 -11.66 2.67
C ARG A 93 -11.17 -11.78 3.86
N GLU A 94 -10.02 -11.11 3.82
CA GLU A 94 -9.11 -10.98 4.98
C GLU A 94 -9.65 -9.99 6.03
N GLY A 95 -10.80 -9.36 5.76
CA GLY A 95 -11.45 -8.41 6.65
C GLY A 95 -10.94 -6.98 6.54
N VAL A 96 -10.16 -6.66 5.50
CA VAL A 96 -9.71 -5.29 5.23
C VAL A 96 -10.92 -4.42 4.88
N THR A 97 -10.99 -3.26 5.53
CA THR A 97 -12.05 -2.25 5.33
C THR A 97 -11.52 -0.98 4.68
N HIS A 98 -10.22 -0.71 4.83
CA HIS A 98 -9.57 0.49 4.33
C HIS A 98 -8.24 0.14 3.67
N ILE A 99 -7.93 0.82 2.57
CA ILE A 99 -6.69 0.65 1.81
C ILE A 99 -6.00 1.99 1.64
N ILE A 100 -4.69 2.02 1.85
CA ILE A 100 -3.82 3.11 1.40
C ILE A 100 -3.00 2.58 0.23
N ASP A 101 -3.34 3.02 -0.96
CA ASP A 101 -2.66 2.66 -2.20
C ASP A 101 -1.55 3.67 -2.51
N MET A 102 -0.29 3.24 -2.37
CA MET A 102 0.90 4.06 -2.63
C MET A 102 1.38 3.95 -4.07
N GLN A 103 0.64 3.25 -4.94
CA GLN A 103 1.03 3.06 -6.33
C GLN A 103 0.84 4.34 -7.15
N LEU A 104 1.86 4.72 -7.90
CA LEU A 104 1.73 5.69 -8.99
C LEU A 104 1.17 5.00 -10.25
N GLU A 105 1.41 3.71 -10.35
CA GLU A 105 1.18 2.89 -11.54
C GLU A 105 -0.30 2.54 -11.76
N PHE A 106 -1.07 2.47 -10.68
CA PHE A 106 -2.46 2.02 -10.73
C PHE A 106 -3.27 2.60 -9.58
N ASP A 107 -4.50 3.03 -9.84
CA ASP A 107 -5.46 3.53 -8.86
C ASP A 107 -6.49 2.44 -8.56
N ASP A 108 -6.45 1.91 -7.34
CA ASP A 108 -7.33 0.84 -6.88
C ASP A 108 -8.72 1.34 -6.40
N THR A 109 -8.96 2.66 -6.40
CA THR A 109 -10.24 3.24 -5.93
C THR A 109 -11.47 2.60 -6.61
N PRO A 110 -11.49 2.42 -7.95
CA PRO A 110 -12.66 1.80 -8.58
C PRO A 110 -12.89 0.34 -8.15
N LEU A 111 -11.82 -0.40 -7.86
CA LEU A 111 -11.92 -1.79 -7.38
C LEU A 111 -12.44 -1.85 -5.95
N GLY A 112 -12.03 -0.89 -5.11
CA GLY A 112 -12.49 -0.76 -3.72
C GLY A 112 -13.98 -0.43 -3.64
N GLU A 113 -14.46 0.51 -4.46
CA GLU A 113 -15.87 0.89 -4.54
C GLU A 113 -16.78 -0.31 -4.82
N ASP A 114 -16.38 -1.19 -5.76
CA ASP A 114 -17.14 -2.40 -6.11
C ASP A 114 -17.20 -3.42 -4.96
N CYS A 115 -16.23 -3.40 -4.06
CA CYS A 115 -16.12 -4.32 -2.91
C CYS A 115 -16.55 -3.70 -1.57
N GLY A 116 -16.94 -2.44 -1.54
CA GLY A 116 -17.29 -1.71 -0.31
C GLY A 116 -16.09 -1.43 0.60
N ILE A 117 -14.88 -1.36 0.05
CA ILE A 117 -13.64 -1.04 0.74
C ILE A 117 -13.28 0.41 0.45
N ALA A 118 -13.02 1.19 1.50
CA ALA A 118 -12.57 2.58 1.35
C ALA A 118 -11.11 2.61 0.89
N VAL A 119 -10.82 3.27 -0.22
CA VAL A 119 -9.45 3.39 -0.77
C VAL A 119 -9.01 4.85 -0.76
N LEU A 120 -7.86 5.11 -0.16
CA LEU A 120 -7.10 6.33 -0.35
C LEU A 120 -6.01 6.06 -1.38
N TRP A 121 -6.17 6.58 -2.59
CA TRP A 121 -5.07 6.62 -3.55
C TRP A 121 -4.12 7.76 -3.15
N ASN A 122 -2.93 7.39 -2.68
CA ASN A 122 -1.89 8.28 -2.15
C ASN A 122 -0.57 8.06 -2.91
N PRO A 123 -0.56 8.32 -4.23
CA PRO A 123 0.52 7.89 -5.11
C PRO A 123 1.85 8.59 -4.81
N THR A 124 2.93 7.83 -4.89
CA THR A 124 4.29 8.34 -4.89
C THR A 124 5.20 7.46 -5.74
N ASP A 125 6.25 8.04 -6.33
CA ASP A 125 7.24 7.27 -7.07
C ASP A 125 8.21 6.55 -6.11
N ASP A 126 8.78 5.44 -6.58
CA ASP A 126 9.84 4.69 -5.90
C ASP A 126 11.21 5.12 -6.48
N ASP A 127 11.53 6.39 -6.27
CA ASP A 127 12.65 7.10 -6.90
C ASP A 127 13.84 7.34 -5.95
N PHE A 128 13.74 6.87 -4.70
CA PHE A 128 14.73 7.08 -3.65
C PHE A 128 15.05 8.57 -3.39
N MET A 129 14.03 9.41 -3.53
CA MET A 129 14.09 10.82 -3.17
C MET A 129 13.29 11.08 -1.90
N LEU A 130 13.61 12.18 -1.21
CA LEU A 130 12.81 12.63 -0.05
C LEU A 130 11.34 12.79 -0.43
N LYS A 131 10.45 12.37 0.45
CA LYS A 131 9.00 12.47 0.28
C LYS A 131 8.44 13.63 1.07
N PRO A 132 7.48 14.38 0.49
CA PRO A 132 6.89 15.53 1.16
C PRO A 132 6.04 15.09 2.37
N PRO A 133 6.03 15.88 3.47
CA PRO A 133 5.27 15.55 4.67
C PRO A 133 3.77 15.34 4.43
N GLU A 134 3.19 16.04 3.45
CA GLU A 134 1.78 15.94 3.08
C GLU A 134 1.38 14.54 2.60
N LEU A 135 2.34 13.79 2.03
CA LEU A 135 2.13 12.40 1.64
C LEU A 135 1.79 11.54 2.86
N PHE A 136 2.59 11.68 3.90
CA PHE A 136 2.40 10.94 5.16
C PHE A 136 1.17 11.43 5.92
N GLN A 137 0.97 12.74 5.98
CA GLN A 137 -0.17 13.34 6.65
C GLN A 137 -1.49 12.77 6.12
N ARG A 138 -1.69 12.75 4.80
CA ARG A 138 -2.91 12.19 4.19
C ARG A 138 -3.13 10.73 4.58
N GLY A 139 -2.08 9.90 4.48
CA GLY A 139 -2.18 8.48 4.81
C GLY A 139 -2.44 8.24 6.29
N VAL A 140 -1.75 8.97 7.17
CA VAL A 140 -1.91 8.86 8.62
C VAL A 140 -3.30 9.32 9.06
N GLU A 141 -3.79 10.46 8.58
CA GLU A 141 -5.12 10.97 8.90
C GLU A 141 -6.22 9.98 8.46
N PHE A 142 -6.13 9.44 7.25
CA PHE A 142 -7.05 8.43 6.75
C PHE A 142 -7.05 7.16 7.62
N ALA A 143 -5.86 6.65 7.94
CA ALA A 143 -5.72 5.46 8.76
C ALA A 143 -6.22 5.68 10.19
N GLN A 144 -5.85 6.80 10.82
CA GLN A 144 -6.26 7.10 12.20
C GLN A 144 -7.77 7.33 12.30
N GLU A 145 -8.40 7.93 11.31
CA GLU A 145 -9.86 8.06 11.27
C GLU A 145 -10.54 6.68 11.19
N ALA A 146 -10.05 5.82 10.29
CA ALA A 146 -10.54 4.45 10.15
C ALA A 146 -10.37 3.64 11.44
N LEU A 147 -9.23 3.77 12.11
CA LEU A 147 -8.90 3.02 13.34
C LEU A 147 -9.71 3.43 14.58
N LYS A 148 -10.49 4.52 14.52
CA LYS A 148 -11.48 4.84 15.57
C LYS A 148 -12.57 3.78 15.68
N ASP A 149 -12.90 3.12 14.58
CA ASP A 149 -13.75 1.94 14.58
C ASP A 149 -12.89 0.71 14.93
N PRO A 150 -13.18 -0.01 16.05
CA PRO A 150 -12.40 -1.16 16.48
C PRO A 150 -12.40 -2.33 15.48
N ASP A 151 -13.41 -2.43 14.63
CA ASP A 151 -13.53 -3.51 13.63
C ASP A 151 -12.80 -3.17 12.32
N SER A 152 -12.34 -1.93 12.14
CA SER A 152 -11.62 -1.52 10.94
C SER A 152 -10.21 -2.10 10.87
N LYS A 153 -9.85 -2.56 9.67
CA LYS A 153 -8.53 -3.08 9.32
C LYS A 153 -8.00 -2.39 8.09
N ILE A 154 -6.73 -2.03 8.12
CA ILE A 154 -6.06 -1.24 7.09
C ILE A 154 -5.05 -2.10 6.34
N PHE A 155 -5.07 -2.01 5.03
CA PHE A 155 -4.04 -2.56 4.17
C PHE A 155 -3.31 -1.43 3.46
N ILE A 156 -1.99 -1.35 3.66
CA ILE A 156 -1.11 -0.38 3.01
C ILE A 156 -0.30 -1.13 1.96
N HIS A 157 -0.39 -0.72 0.71
CA HIS A 157 0.33 -1.41 -0.35
C HIS A 157 0.95 -0.45 -1.37
N CYS A 158 1.89 -0.99 -2.13
CA CYS A 158 2.44 -0.41 -3.34
C CYS A 158 2.62 -1.52 -4.39
N ALA A 159 3.36 -1.30 -5.45
CA ALA A 159 3.51 -2.33 -6.49
C ALA A 159 4.13 -3.64 -5.96
N ALA A 160 5.25 -3.57 -5.24
CA ALA A 160 5.98 -4.75 -4.73
C ALA A 160 5.90 -4.94 -3.21
N GLY A 161 5.44 -3.94 -2.46
CA GLY A 161 5.40 -3.99 -1.00
C GLY A 161 6.78 -4.01 -0.35
N VAL A 162 7.80 -3.43 -1.01
CA VAL A 162 9.21 -3.43 -0.57
C VAL A 162 9.59 -2.10 0.09
N HIS A 163 9.26 -0.95 -0.52
CA HIS A 163 9.69 0.37 -0.04
C HIS A 163 8.52 1.29 0.35
N ARG A 164 7.69 1.71 -0.62
CA ARG A 164 6.66 2.75 -0.44
C ARG A 164 5.61 2.38 0.61
N ALA A 165 5.15 1.13 0.60
CA ALA A 165 4.18 0.65 1.57
C ALA A 165 4.78 0.47 2.97
N PRO A 166 5.97 -0.15 3.16
CA PRO A 166 6.66 -0.16 4.44
C PRO A 166 6.95 1.24 4.98
N MET A 167 7.41 2.19 4.14
CA MET A 167 7.63 3.59 4.51
C MET A 167 6.36 4.24 5.08
N MET A 168 5.21 4.09 4.42
CA MET A 168 3.94 4.63 4.90
C MET A 168 3.46 3.92 6.18
N THR A 169 3.71 2.61 6.30
CA THR A 169 3.40 1.85 7.50
C THR A 169 4.26 2.32 8.68
N LEU A 170 5.54 2.60 8.45
CA LEU A 170 6.45 3.17 9.45
C LEU A 170 5.96 4.54 9.94
N ALA A 171 5.55 5.42 9.03
CA ALA A 171 4.98 6.73 9.38
C ALA A 171 3.70 6.60 10.22
N LEU A 172 2.83 5.65 9.88
CA LEU A 172 1.61 5.39 10.64
C LEU A 172 1.94 4.89 12.06
N LEU A 173 2.81 3.89 12.21
CA LEU A 173 3.19 3.36 13.51
C LEU A 173 3.89 4.43 14.37
N GLY A 174 4.83 5.21 13.80
CA GLY A 174 5.48 6.32 14.48
C GLY A 174 4.48 7.39 14.96
N SER A 175 3.47 7.72 14.15
CA SER A 175 2.39 8.64 14.53
C SER A 175 1.50 8.11 15.66
N MET A 176 1.49 6.79 15.86
CA MET A 176 0.80 6.11 16.97
C MET A 176 1.67 5.96 18.22
N GLY A 177 2.90 6.51 18.20
CA GLY A 177 3.82 6.54 19.34
C GLY A 177 4.81 5.37 19.42
N TRP A 178 4.98 4.61 18.34
CA TRP A 178 6.04 3.61 18.25
C TRP A 178 7.40 4.30 18.02
N GLU A 179 8.43 3.80 18.68
CA GLU A 179 9.80 4.15 18.32
C GLU A 179 10.10 3.59 16.92
N LEU A 180 10.76 4.38 16.05
CA LEU A 180 10.94 4.01 14.65
C LEU A 180 11.74 2.72 14.48
N GLU A 181 12.80 2.53 15.27
CA GLU A 181 13.61 1.32 15.24
C GLU A 181 12.77 0.08 15.59
N GLU A 182 11.96 0.14 16.63
CA GLU A 182 11.03 -0.95 17.01
C GLU A 182 9.98 -1.22 15.94
N ALA A 183 9.47 -0.17 15.29
CA ALA A 183 8.50 -0.30 14.21
C ALA A 183 9.12 -0.93 12.94
N MET A 184 10.36 -0.56 12.59
CA MET A 184 11.11 -1.19 11.49
C MET A 184 11.35 -2.66 11.77
N ASP A 185 11.86 -3.01 12.95
CA ASP A 185 12.10 -4.40 13.36
C ASP A 185 10.81 -5.24 13.31
N LEU A 186 9.68 -4.67 13.76
CA LEU A 186 8.39 -5.33 13.69
C LEU A 186 7.99 -5.61 12.24
N ILE A 187 8.08 -4.61 11.35
CA ILE A 187 7.70 -4.74 9.94
C ILE A 187 8.60 -5.79 9.27
N GLU A 188 9.92 -5.70 9.43
CA GLU A 188 10.89 -6.63 8.83
C GLU A 188 10.71 -8.07 9.34
N SER A 189 10.46 -8.24 10.64
CA SER A 189 10.20 -9.57 11.21
C SER A 189 8.99 -10.27 10.62
N ARG A 190 7.97 -9.50 10.22
CA ARG A 190 6.74 -9.99 9.59
C ARG A 190 6.84 -10.08 8.07
N ARG A 191 7.57 -9.14 7.48
CA ARG A 191 7.75 -9.00 6.03
C ARG A 191 9.23 -8.82 5.70
N PRO A 192 10.01 -9.93 5.59
CA PRO A 192 11.47 -9.86 5.37
C PRO A 192 11.91 -9.23 4.04
N VAL A 193 10.97 -8.98 3.12
CA VAL A 193 11.26 -8.27 1.86
C VAL A 193 11.09 -6.75 1.99
N ALA A 194 10.62 -6.24 3.14
CA ALA A 194 10.61 -4.81 3.39
C ALA A 194 12.03 -4.26 3.44
N ASP A 195 12.25 -3.13 2.80
CA ASP A 195 13.54 -2.44 2.77
C ASP A 195 13.32 -0.96 3.13
N PHE A 196 14.02 -0.53 4.17
CA PHE A 196 13.97 0.82 4.71
C PHE A 196 15.17 1.63 4.22
N ALA A 197 15.11 2.08 2.97
CA ALA A 197 16.12 3.00 2.44
C ALA A 197 16.25 4.26 3.32
N ASP A 198 17.46 4.66 3.67
CA ASP A 198 17.77 5.80 4.58
C ASP A 198 16.99 7.08 4.22
N VAL A 199 16.82 7.37 2.92
CA VAL A 199 16.11 8.55 2.44
C VAL A 199 14.62 8.50 2.78
N TYR A 200 14.03 7.30 2.81
CA TYR A 200 12.62 7.11 3.16
C TYR A 200 12.42 7.16 4.68
N VAL A 201 13.33 6.56 5.44
CA VAL A 201 13.34 6.69 6.91
C VAL A 201 13.44 8.15 7.31
N ARG A 202 14.40 8.88 6.72
CA ARG A 202 14.56 10.32 6.97
C ARG A 202 13.30 11.12 6.63
N SER A 203 12.59 10.77 5.53
CA SER A 203 11.34 11.44 5.19
C SER A 203 10.26 11.23 6.25
N VAL A 204 10.23 10.04 6.86
CA VAL A 204 9.32 9.72 7.96
C VAL A 204 9.72 10.47 9.24
N GLU A 205 11.01 10.54 9.56
CA GLU A 205 11.53 11.30 10.70
C GLU A 205 11.14 12.79 10.59
N ASP A 206 11.43 13.40 9.44
CA ASP A 206 11.09 14.82 9.17
C ASP A 206 9.57 15.07 9.33
N PHE A 207 8.72 14.14 8.88
CA PHE A 207 7.28 14.21 9.06
C PHE A 207 6.88 14.13 10.54
N LEU A 208 7.39 13.17 11.29
CA LEU A 208 7.04 12.97 12.71
C LEU A 208 7.55 14.10 13.59
N GLU A 209 8.73 14.67 13.31
CA GLU A 209 9.22 15.88 13.97
C GLU A 209 8.26 17.07 13.79
N GLY A 210 7.68 17.19 12.58
CA GLY A 210 6.66 18.20 12.27
C GLY A 210 5.34 18.03 13.03
N LEU A 211 5.00 16.82 13.48
CA LEU A 211 3.82 16.54 14.31
C LEU A 211 4.02 16.92 15.77
N THR A 212 5.29 16.98 16.22
CA THR A 212 5.59 17.35 17.62
C THR A 212 5.39 18.86 17.78
N PRO A 213 4.51 19.34 18.69
CA PRO A 213 4.34 20.76 18.92
C PRO A 213 5.70 21.39 19.24
N GLN A 214 6.07 22.47 18.52
CA GLN A 214 7.30 23.24 18.77
C GLN A 214 7.27 23.91 20.16
N GLY A 215 7.31 23.11 21.22
CA GLY A 215 7.14 23.61 22.61
C GLY A 215 7.76 22.78 23.71
N SER A 216 8.23 21.57 23.46
CA SER A 216 8.80 20.71 24.51
C SER A 216 10.29 20.41 24.34
N ARG A 217 11.08 21.38 23.88
CA ARG A 217 12.52 21.33 24.16
C ARG A 217 12.69 21.71 25.65
N PHE A 218 12.50 20.75 26.54
CA PHE A 218 12.96 20.91 27.90
C PHE A 218 14.48 20.98 27.84
N SER A 219 14.97 22.24 28.05
CA SER A 219 16.33 22.56 28.42
C SER A 219 16.63 21.80 29.72
N THR A 220 17.35 20.71 29.64
CA THR A 220 18.00 20.15 30.83
C THR A 220 19.23 20.98 31.07
N PHE A 221 19.15 21.83 32.13
CA PHE A 221 20.29 22.43 32.79
C PHE A 221 20.96 21.43 33.70
#